data_c0ec842fb894512d80dbfa3d24e2a9f7
#
_entry.id   c0ec842fb894512d80dbfa3d24e2a9f7
#
_cell.length_a   1.000
_cell.length_b   1.000
_cell.length_c   1.000
_cell.angle_alpha   90.00
_cell.angle_beta   90.00
_cell.angle_gamma   90.00
#
_symmetry.space_group_name_H-M   'P 1'
#
loop_
_entity.id
_entity.type
_entity.pdbx_description
1 polymer ?
#
loop_
_entity_poly.entity_id
_entity_poly.type
_entity_poly.pdbx_seq_one_letter_code
_entity_poly.pdbx_strand_id
1 'polypeptide(L)'
;MMRKYFLAVVCCCSAWAAAQTAKPAIPRDEQLEAKVEKTLAKMTLDEKIGQMLELNLDIMGTYDASGKWKLNETMLDTCISKYKVGSLLNAPGTRAATVEQWQEWIRLIQKKSMKHIGIPDVFGLDHNHGVTYTQGGTLFPQPINIAASFNTELARTGAQVTAYESRAANCPWVYNPVTDLGRDPRWSRIWESFGEDPIVNARMAEAEIMGYQGNDHNHLSRYNVATSLKHYMGYGAPFTGKDRTPAYIAPNVLREKYFEPFKAAVQAGALTIMVNSSSINGVPVHASYEYLTQWLKKDLNWDGMIVTDWADINNLFTRERVAKDKKDAIRIAINAGIDMSMDPYSVEFCILLKQLVNEGKVSQERIDDAVRRILRLKYRIGLFDEPNTGGKGYEKFGSQEHADLALRSAEETEILLKNEGVLPLAKGKKILLTGPNANQMRCLNGGWSYTWQGSKAEDLAEKYNTIYEALCNKYGQENVILNQGVTYNEKGQYWEENEPQIEKAVAAAAQADVIIACVGENSYCETPGNLTDLWMSENQRNLVKALASP
;
A
#
# COMPACT_ATOMS: atom_id res chain seq x y z
N MET A 1 69.17 6.59 -32.75
CA MET A 1 68.87 7.24 -31.47
C MET A 1 67.39 7.64 -31.45
N MET A 2 66.46 6.67 -31.48
CA MET A 2 64.99 6.92 -31.39
C MET A 2 64.27 5.60 -31.12
N ARG A 3 64.44 5.09 -29.89
CA ARG A 3 63.71 3.83 -29.47
C ARG A 3 63.61 3.70 -27.94
N LYS A 4 63.45 4.82 -27.20
CA LYS A 4 63.34 4.77 -25.73
C LYS A 4 62.26 5.63 -25.09
N TYR A 5 61.27 6.15 -25.82
CA TYR A 5 60.21 6.99 -25.23
C TYR A 5 58.76 6.48 -25.50
N PHE A 6 58.59 5.19 -25.78
CA PHE A 6 57.23 4.68 -26.04
C PHE A 6 56.69 3.68 -25.00
N LEU A 7 57.34 3.60 -23.83
CA LEU A 7 56.93 2.64 -22.78
C LEU A 7 56.49 3.31 -21.46
N ALA A 8 56.27 4.62 -21.43
CA ALA A 8 55.90 5.32 -20.17
C ALA A 8 54.49 5.93 -20.15
N VAL A 9 53.65 5.73 -21.18
CA VAL A 9 52.32 6.37 -21.26
C VAL A 9 51.17 5.36 -21.15
N VAL A 10 51.43 4.04 -21.05
CA VAL A 10 50.36 3.02 -20.99
C VAL A 10 50.04 2.56 -19.55
N CYS A 11 50.71 3.02 -18.51
CA CYS A 11 50.50 2.58 -17.12
C CYS A 11 49.67 3.53 -16.25
N CYS A 12 49.02 4.57 -16.78
CA CYS A 12 48.24 5.51 -15.94
C CYS A 12 46.74 5.57 -16.25
N CYS A 13 46.18 4.68 -17.06
CA CYS A 13 44.72 4.69 -17.37
C CYS A 13 43.97 3.46 -16.87
N SER A 14 44.52 2.70 -15.93
CA SER A 14 43.71 1.70 -15.17
C SER A 14 43.46 2.19 -13.73
N ALA A 15 43.15 3.47 -13.56
CA ALA A 15 42.33 3.86 -12.43
C ALA A 15 40.93 3.28 -12.70
N TRP A 16 40.72 2.10 -12.18
CA TRP A 16 39.38 1.56 -12.04
C TRP A 16 38.55 2.66 -11.35
N ALA A 17 37.57 3.20 -12.06
CA ALA A 17 36.46 3.84 -11.40
C ALA A 17 35.76 2.74 -10.60
N ALA A 18 36.23 2.50 -9.37
CA ALA A 18 35.45 1.80 -8.39
C ALA A 18 34.13 2.60 -8.34
N ALA A 19 33.07 2.04 -8.86
CA ALA A 19 31.76 2.63 -8.73
C ALA A 19 31.60 2.91 -7.23
N GLN A 20 31.61 4.20 -6.85
CA GLN A 20 31.37 4.55 -5.46
C GLN A 20 29.99 4.05 -5.13
N THR A 21 29.90 2.97 -4.36
CA THR A 21 28.63 2.53 -3.78
C THR A 21 28.06 3.70 -3.00
N ALA A 22 26.78 3.98 -3.17
CA ALA A 22 26.12 5.04 -2.43
C ALA A 22 26.34 4.84 -0.92
N LYS A 23 26.40 5.92 -0.18
CA LYS A 23 26.38 5.82 1.28
C LYS A 23 25.05 5.19 1.68
N PRO A 24 25.01 4.26 2.66
CA PRO A 24 23.77 3.70 3.14
C PRO A 24 22.88 4.83 3.70
N ALA A 25 21.59 4.79 3.37
CA ALA A 25 20.62 5.77 3.86
C ALA A 25 20.48 5.71 5.39
N ILE A 26 20.53 4.50 5.93
CA ILE A 26 20.50 4.25 7.37
C ILE A 26 21.93 3.88 7.79
N PRO A 27 22.56 4.67 8.67
CA PRO A 27 23.88 4.33 9.20
C PRO A 27 23.85 2.95 9.88
N ARG A 28 24.90 2.17 9.65
CA ARG A 28 25.01 0.85 10.28
C ARG A 28 25.14 0.98 11.79
N ASP A 29 24.29 0.28 12.52
CA ASP A 29 24.34 0.14 13.98
C ASP A 29 24.98 -1.21 14.34
N GLU A 30 26.21 -1.19 14.85
CA GLU A 30 26.96 -2.41 15.16
C GLU A 30 26.36 -3.22 16.31
N GLN A 31 25.63 -2.58 17.26
CA GLN A 31 24.98 -3.29 18.36
C GLN A 31 23.73 -4.01 17.85
N LEU A 32 22.94 -3.38 16.99
CA LEU A 32 21.80 -3.99 16.34
C LEU A 32 22.25 -5.16 15.46
N GLU A 33 23.27 -4.97 14.63
CA GLU A 33 23.82 -6.02 13.76
C GLU A 33 24.34 -7.23 14.57
N ALA A 34 25.00 -6.99 15.69
CA ALA A 34 25.45 -8.06 16.59
C ALA A 34 24.26 -8.88 17.15
N LYS A 35 23.12 -8.22 17.48
CA LYS A 35 21.89 -8.92 17.89
C LYS A 35 21.32 -9.76 16.74
N VAL A 36 21.28 -9.21 15.52
CA VAL A 36 20.82 -9.90 14.30
C VAL A 36 21.65 -11.16 14.06
N GLU A 37 22.99 -11.04 14.01
CA GLU A 37 23.88 -12.20 13.77
C GLU A 37 23.80 -13.24 14.89
N LYS A 38 23.70 -12.81 16.15
CA LYS A 38 23.51 -13.72 17.28
C LYS A 38 22.22 -14.53 17.20
N THR A 39 21.14 -13.91 16.68
CA THR A 39 19.84 -14.58 16.49
C THR A 39 19.94 -15.53 15.29
N LEU A 40 20.43 -15.06 14.15
CA LEU A 40 20.58 -15.82 12.92
C LEU A 40 21.42 -17.10 13.13
N ALA A 41 22.52 -17.00 13.87
CA ALA A 41 23.43 -18.13 14.14
C ALA A 41 22.78 -19.28 14.94
N LYS A 42 21.68 -19.00 15.66
CA LYS A 42 20.96 -20.02 16.45
C LYS A 42 19.85 -20.71 15.68
N MET A 43 19.45 -20.14 14.54
CA MET A 43 18.29 -20.61 13.77
C MET A 43 18.63 -21.84 12.95
N THR A 44 17.74 -22.81 13.00
CA THR A 44 17.73 -23.95 12.07
C THR A 44 17.31 -23.50 10.68
N LEU A 45 17.57 -24.33 9.66
CA LEU A 45 17.12 -24.03 8.28
C LEU A 45 15.60 -23.87 8.19
N ASP A 46 14.83 -24.68 8.91
CA ASP A 46 13.36 -24.59 8.93
C ASP A 46 12.87 -23.27 9.54
N GLU A 47 13.48 -22.81 10.61
CA GLU A 47 13.18 -21.51 11.20
C GLU A 47 13.54 -20.36 10.27
N LYS A 48 14.69 -20.43 9.61
CA LYS A 48 15.10 -19.44 8.61
C LYS A 48 14.10 -19.35 7.46
N ILE A 49 13.73 -20.47 6.87
CA ILE A 49 12.78 -20.54 5.75
C ILE A 49 11.39 -20.08 6.17
N GLY A 50 10.92 -20.45 7.37
CA GLY A 50 9.64 -20.01 7.90
C GLY A 50 9.55 -18.49 8.06
N GLN A 51 10.65 -17.81 8.44
CA GLN A 51 10.70 -16.36 8.49
C GLN A 51 10.58 -15.69 7.12
N MET A 52 10.90 -16.39 6.04
CA MET A 52 10.81 -15.90 4.66
C MET A 52 9.40 -16.06 4.05
N LEU A 53 8.41 -16.53 4.82
CA LEU A 53 7.02 -16.70 4.39
C LEU A 53 6.09 -15.76 5.12
N GLU A 54 5.23 -15.11 4.37
CA GLU A 54 4.12 -14.28 4.83
C GLU A 54 2.79 -14.89 4.37
N LEU A 55 1.87 -15.11 5.30
CA LEU A 55 0.56 -15.72 5.08
C LEU A 55 -0.58 -14.76 5.37
N ASN A 56 -1.69 -14.91 4.65
CA ASN A 56 -2.92 -14.18 4.96
C ASN A 56 -3.52 -14.69 6.28
N LEU A 57 -3.94 -13.76 7.14
CA LEU A 57 -4.56 -14.08 8.42
C LEU A 57 -5.82 -14.95 8.27
N ASP A 58 -6.52 -14.86 7.15
CA ASP A 58 -7.72 -15.68 6.88
C ASP A 58 -7.50 -17.18 7.09
N ILE A 59 -6.32 -17.71 6.72
CA ILE A 59 -6.05 -19.15 6.89
C ILE A 59 -5.80 -19.57 8.35
N MET A 60 -5.61 -18.60 9.24
CA MET A 60 -5.36 -18.86 10.66
C MET A 60 -6.64 -19.03 11.47
N GLY A 61 -7.81 -18.86 10.86
CA GLY A 61 -9.06 -18.87 11.60
C GLY A 61 -10.25 -19.32 10.79
N THR A 62 -11.41 -19.25 11.42
CA THR A 62 -12.69 -19.60 10.83
C THR A 62 -13.80 -18.69 11.35
N TYR A 63 -14.88 -18.57 10.58
CA TYR A 63 -16.08 -17.88 11.02
C TYR A 63 -16.95 -18.82 11.85
N ASP A 64 -17.42 -18.37 13.01
CA ASP A 64 -18.41 -19.10 13.80
C ASP A 64 -19.83 -18.94 13.24
N ALA A 65 -20.82 -19.61 13.85
CA ALA A 65 -22.20 -19.56 13.43
C ALA A 65 -22.85 -18.16 13.49
N SER A 66 -22.25 -17.22 14.24
CA SER A 66 -22.68 -15.82 14.29
C SER A 66 -22.01 -14.94 13.24
N GLY A 67 -21.14 -15.52 12.41
CA GLY A 67 -20.33 -14.77 11.42
C GLY A 67 -19.15 -14.03 12.03
N LYS A 68 -18.76 -14.29 13.29
CA LYS A 68 -17.57 -13.72 13.90
C LYS A 68 -16.36 -14.59 13.58
N TRP A 69 -15.31 -13.96 13.05
CA TRP A 69 -14.05 -14.64 12.79
C TRP A 69 -13.26 -14.89 14.08
N LYS A 70 -12.67 -16.06 14.22
CA LYS A 70 -11.86 -16.48 15.37
C LYS A 70 -10.65 -17.26 14.92
N LEU A 71 -9.53 -17.06 15.61
CA LEU A 71 -8.32 -17.85 15.46
C LEU A 71 -8.58 -19.33 15.76
N ASN A 72 -8.01 -20.20 14.94
CA ASN A 72 -8.07 -21.66 15.07
C ASN A 72 -6.73 -22.19 15.56
N GLU A 73 -6.73 -22.88 16.70
CA GLU A 73 -5.50 -23.35 17.36
C GLU A 73 -4.73 -24.35 16.47
N THR A 74 -5.43 -25.24 15.75
CA THR A 74 -4.80 -26.23 14.85
C THR A 74 -4.10 -25.54 13.68
N MET A 75 -4.73 -24.51 13.11
CA MET A 75 -4.13 -23.73 12.01
C MET A 75 -2.90 -22.96 12.48
N LEU A 76 -2.99 -22.32 13.65
CA LEU A 76 -1.85 -21.66 14.28
C LEU A 76 -0.68 -22.64 14.56
N ASP A 77 -0.98 -23.84 15.05
CA ASP A 77 0.04 -24.87 15.25
C ASP A 77 0.69 -25.30 13.95
N THR A 78 -0.09 -25.46 12.91
CA THR A 78 0.45 -25.82 11.59
C THR A 78 1.37 -24.71 11.08
N CYS A 79 0.92 -23.48 11.02
CA CYS A 79 1.66 -22.40 10.40
C CYS A 79 2.85 -21.95 11.27
N ILE A 80 2.63 -21.67 12.56
CA ILE A 80 3.67 -21.11 13.42
C ILE A 80 4.52 -22.19 14.09
N SER A 81 3.89 -23.20 14.70
CA SER A 81 4.66 -24.20 15.46
C SER A 81 5.41 -25.18 14.55
N LYS A 82 4.81 -25.61 13.42
CA LYS A 82 5.42 -26.58 12.49
C LYS A 82 6.28 -25.89 11.43
N TYR A 83 5.70 -24.93 10.68
CA TYR A 83 6.37 -24.28 9.55
C TYR A 83 7.15 -23.01 9.92
N LYS A 84 7.08 -22.54 11.18
CA LYS A 84 7.87 -21.42 11.69
C LYS A 84 7.63 -20.10 10.96
N VAL A 85 6.43 -19.92 10.41
CA VAL A 85 6.04 -18.71 9.68
C VAL A 85 6.27 -17.47 10.54
N GLY A 86 6.90 -16.47 9.97
CA GLY A 86 7.37 -15.29 10.68
C GLY A 86 6.69 -14.00 10.29
N SER A 87 5.72 -14.05 9.35
CA SER A 87 4.95 -12.87 8.94
C SER A 87 3.51 -13.23 8.60
N LEU A 88 2.60 -12.35 8.97
CA LEU A 88 1.19 -12.42 8.62
C LEU A 88 0.69 -11.06 8.11
N LEU A 89 -0.33 -11.10 7.25
CA LEU A 89 -0.93 -9.89 6.69
C LEU A 89 -2.45 -9.95 6.64
N ASN A 90 -3.03 -8.79 6.34
CA ASN A 90 -4.41 -8.57 5.94
C ASN A 90 -5.45 -8.78 7.04
N ALA A 91 -6.67 -8.31 6.77
CA ALA A 91 -7.83 -8.41 7.65
C ALA A 91 -8.71 -9.60 7.26
N PRO A 92 -9.26 -10.35 8.22
CA PRO A 92 -10.19 -11.44 7.94
C PRO A 92 -11.36 -10.98 7.08
N GLY A 93 -11.59 -11.69 5.95
CA GLY A 93 -12.61 -11.33 4.96
C GLY A 93 -12.40 -9.96 4.33
N THR A 94 -11.17 -9.45 4.33
CA THR A 94 -10.81 -8.10 3.83
C THR A 94 -11.66 -6.97 4.44
N ARG A 95 -12.12 -7.13 5.69
CA ARG A 95 -12.97 -6.16 6.39
C ARG A 95 -12.25 -5.58 7.62
N ALA A 96 -12.39 -4.26 7.83
CA ALA A 96 -11.85 -3.59 9.00
C ALA A 96 -12.36 -4.20 10.31
N ALA A 97 -11.42 -4.44 11.24
CA ALA A 97 -11.69 -4.94 12.57
C ALA A 97 -11.51 -3.84 13.63
N THR A 98 -12.07 -4.04 14.84
CA THR A 98 -11.84 -3.10 15.94
C THR A 98 -10.41 -3.22 16.48
N VAL A 99 -9.95 -2.19 17.21
CA VAL A 99 -8.63 -2.20 17.87
C VAL A 99 -8.49 -3.41 18.79
N GLU A 100 -9.54 -3.74 19.56
CA GLU A 100 -9.55 -4.85 20.50
C GLU A 100 -9.41 -6.21 19.80
N GLN A 101 -10.07 -6.38 18.65
CA GLN A 101 -9.95 -7.59 17.83
C GLN A 101 -8.53 -7.76 17.29
N TRP A 102 -7.94 -6.68 16.75
CA TRP A 102 -6.55 -6.69 16.30
C TRP A 102 -5.58 -7.03 17.42
N GLN A 103 -5.72 -6.39 18.56
CA GLN A 103 -4.88 -6.65 19.74
C GLN A 103 -5.02 -8.08 20.23
N GLU A 104 -6.23 -8.64 20.26
CA GLU A 104 -6.48 -10.03 20.68
C GLU A 104 -5.78 -11.01 19.73
N TRP A 105 -6.01 -10.88 18.43
CA TRP A 105 -5.46 -11.82 17.44
C TRP A 105 -3.93 -11.76 17.39
N ILE A 106 -3.37 -10.58 17.28
CA ILE A 106 -1.91 -10.43 17.18
C ILE A 106 -1.23 -10.87 18.48
N ARG A 107 -1.80 -10.58 19.65
CA ARG A 107 -1.28 -11.05 20.93
C ARG A 107 -1.22 -12.59 21.02
N LEU A 108 -2.23 -13.29 20.53
CA LEU A 108 -2.25 -14.75 20.51
C LEU A 108 -1.21 -15.31 19.54
N ILE A 109 -1.06 -14.71 18.37
CA ILE A 109 -0.04 -15.04 17.38
C ILE A 109 1.36 -14.83 17.95
N GLN A 110 1.63 -13.66 18.53
CA GLN A 110 2.92 -13.34 19.16
C GLN A 110 3.26 -14.33 20.29
N LYS A 111 2.29 -14.62 21.16
CA LYS A 111 2.47 -15.62 22.22
C LYS A 111 2.91 -16.98 21.65
N LYS A 112 2.30 -17.40 20.55
CA LYS A 112 2.62 -18.68 19.88
C LYS A 112 4.02 -18.62 19.24
N SER A 113 4.32 -17.57 18.51
CA SER A 113 5.60 -17.36 17.83
C SER A 113 6.76 -17.33 18.82
N MET A 114 6.64 -16.52 19.88
CA MET A 114 7.67 -16.44 20.94
C MET A 114 7.88 -17.77 21.68
N LYS A 115 6.81 -18.56 21.90
CA LYS A 115 6.91 -19.86 22.56
C LYS A 115 7.62 -20.91 21.69
N HIS A 116 7.36 -20.95 20.38
CA HIS A 116 7.78 -22.03 19.48
C HIS A 116 8.98 -21.72 18.60
N ILE A 117 9.27 -20.43 18.40
CA ILE A 117 10.36 -19.94 17.55
C ILE A 117 11.34 -19.07 18.35
N GLY A 118 10.83 -18.31 19.33
CA GLY A 118 11.62 -17.30 20.07
C GLY A 118 11.89 -16.04 19.23
N ILE A 119 11.19 -15.88 18.10
CA ILE A 119 11.25 -14.74 17.19
C ILE A 119 9.84 -14.20 17.04
N PRO A 120 9.60 -12.90 17.25
CA PRO A 120 8.27 -12.32 17.09
C PRO A 120 7.80 -12.37 15.64
N ASP A 121 6.49 -12.52 15.45
CA ASP A 121 5.85 -12.35 14.14
C ASP A 121 5.85 -10.88 13.73
N VAL A 122 5.91 -10.58 12.42
CA VAL A 122 5.69 -9.23 11.91
C VAL A 122 4.35 -9.18 11.16
N PHE A 123 3.47 -8.27 11.57
CA PHE A 123 2.14 -8.14 10.99
C PHE A 123 2.05 -6.91 10.09
N GLY A 124 1.63 -7.11 8.82
CA GLY A 124 1.53 -6.06 7.82
C GLY A 124 0.10 -5.79 7.37
N LEU A 125 -0.22 -4.52 7.08
CA LEU A 125 -1.53 -4.09 6.57
C LEU A 125 -1.43 -3.02 5.48
N ASP A 126 -2.42 -3.05 4.57
CA ASP A 126 -2.67 -2.02 3.57
C ASP A 126 -3.39 -0.81 4.19
N HIS A 127 -2.68 0.01 4.93
CA HIS A 127 -3.17 1.28 5.45
C HIS A 127 -2.86 2.41 4.47
N ASN A 128 -3.49 2.38 3.27
CA ASN A 128 -3.11 3.21 2.12
C ASN A 128 -3.43 4.71 2.28
N HIS A 129 -4.46 5.08 3.05
CA HIS A 129 -4.82 6.48 3.28
C HIS A 129 -5.40 6.69 4.70
N GLY A 130 -4.62 6.39 5.72
CA GLY A 130 -5.03 6.26 7.12
C GLY A 130 -5.15 4.80 7.52
N VAL A 131 -5.72 4.52 8.70
CA VAL A 131 -5.85 3.15 9.21
C VAL A 131 -7.08 2.43 8.64
N THR A 132 -7.09 2.25 7.36
CA THR A 132 -8.22 1.79 6.55
C THR A 132 -8.82 0.46 7.00
N TYR A 133 -8.04 -0.42 7.63
CA TYR A 133 -8.50 -1.71 8.16
C TYR A 133 -8.73 -1.73 9.69
N THR A 134 -8.79 -0.53 10.32
CA THR A 134 -9.09 -0.44 11.77
C THR A 134 -10.31 0.46 11.99
N GLN A 135 -11.39 -0.12 12.53
CA GLN A 135 -12.63 0.63 12.79
C GLN A 135 -12.41 1.73 13.83
N GLY A 136 -13.00 2.88 13.57
CA GLY A 136 -12.92 4.04 14.47
C GLY A 136 -11.65 4.87 14.31
N GLY A 137 -10.69 4.41 13.54
CA GLY A 137 -9.47 5.17 13.22
C GLY A 137 -9.69 6.26 12.18
N THR A 138 -8.66 7.03 11.93
CA THR A 138 -8.69 8.21 11.06
C THR A 138 -8.35 7.82 9.62
N LEU A 139 -9.17 8.28 8.66
CA LEU A 139 -8.88 8.21 7.23
C LEU A 139 -8.50 9.59 6.71
N PHE A 140 -7.62 9.60 5.72
CA PHE A 140 -7.16 10.79 5.01
C PHE A 140 -7.60 10.73 3.54
N PRO A 141 -7.52 11.87 2.78
CA PRO A 141 -7.72 11.82 1.34
C PRO A 141 -6.79 10.81 0.66
N GLN A 142 -7.21 10.29 -0.48
CA GLN A 142 -6.38 9.39 -1.28
C GLN A 142 -5.06 10.06 -1.69
N PRO A 143 -3.97 9.31 -1.89
CA PRO A 143 -2.64 9.87 -2.17
C PRO A 143 -2.59 10.84 -3.35
N ILE A 144 -3.36 10.59 -4.41
CA ILE A 144 -3.44 11.52 -5.56
C ILE A 144 -3.97 12.90 -5.16
N ASN A 145 -4.93 12.95 -4.24
CA ASN A 145 -5.48 14.21 -3.71
C ASN A 145 -4.43 14.92 -2.85
N ILE A 146 -3.77 14.18 -1.94
CA ILE A 146 -2.67 14.74 -1.12
C ILE A 146 -1.60 15.35 -2.02
N ALA A 147 -1.21 14.65 -3.10
CA ALA A 147 -0.23 15.15 -4.07
C ALA A 147 -0.70 16.43 -4.80
N ALA A 148 -2.00 16.53 -5.12
CA ALA A 148 -2.58 17.69 -5.78
C ALA A 148 -2.49 18.99 -4.95
N SER A 149 -2.35 18.90 -3.63
CA SER A 149 -2.10 20.05 -2.75
C SER A 149 -0.67 20.61 -2.87
N PHE A 150 0.29 19.82 -3.40
CA PHE A 150 1.74 20.10 -3.34
C PHE A 150 2.29 20.34 -1.94
N ASN A 151 1.54 19.99 -0.89
CA ASN A 151 1.89 20.20 0.50
C ASN A 151 2.41 18.91 1.15
N THR A 152 3.72 18.74 1.19
CA THR A 152 4.37 17.56 1.77
C THR A 152 4.12 17.39 3.27
N GLU A 153 3.75 18.46 3.98
CA GLU A 153 3.43 18.36 5.41
C GLU A 153 2.10 17.64 5.65
N LEU A 154 1.15 17.69 4.71
CA LEU A 154 -0.09 16.89 4.79
C LEU A 154 0.24 15.39 4.68
N ALA A 155 1.09 15.01 3.71
CA ALA A 155 1.55 13.63 3.57
C ALA A 155 2.25 13.13 4.83
N ARG A 156 3.19 13.93 5.37
CA ARG A 156 3.91 13.62 6.61
C ARG A 156 2.99 13.46 7.81
N THR A 157 2.07 14.41 8.02
CA THR A 157 1.15 14.40 9.15
C THR A 157 0.17 13.24 9.08
N GLY A 158 -0.40 12.97 7.88
CA GLY A 158 -1.26 11.81 7.64
C GLY A 158 -0.55 10.50 7.96
N ALA A 159 0.71 10.36 7.54
CA ALA A 159 1.54 9.20 7.85
C ALA A 159 1.84 9.06 9.35
N GLN A 160 2.08 10.16 10.08
CA GLN A 160 2.30 10.15 11.54
C GLN A 160 1.06 9.65 12.29
N VAL A 161 -0.13 10.16 11.94
CA VAL A 161 -1.39 9.71 12.53
C VAL A 161 -1.63 8.24 12.22
N THR A 162 -1.44 7.83 10.96
CA THR A 162 -1.60 6.44 10.53
C THR A 162 -0.64 5.51 11.28
N ALA A 163 0.61 5.90 11.47
CA ALA A 163 1.59 5.12 12.24
C ALA A 163 1.15 4.91 13.69
N TYR A 164 0.76 5.99 14.35
CA TYR A 164 0.28 5.96 15.73
C TYR A 164 -0.94 5.04 15.89
N GLU A 165 -1.92 5.19 15.01
CA GLU A 165 -3.16 4.42 15.07
C GLU A 165 -2.98 2.96 14.63
N SER A 166 -2.05 2.66 13.69
CA SER A 166 -1.65 1.29 13.35
C SER A 166 -1.03 0.56 14.54
N ARG A 167 -0.12 1.22 15.26
CA ARG A 167 0.48 0.66 16.46
C ARG A 167 -0.52 0.43 17.58
N ALA A 168 -1.53 1.28 17.71
CA ALA A 168 -2.63 1.05 18.66
C ALA A 168 -3.32 -0.29 18.41
N ALA A 169 -3.41 -0.72 17.16
CA ALA A 169 -3.96 -2.00 16.74
C ALA A 169 -2.92 -3.16 16.69
N ASN A 170 -1.71 -2.98 17.23
CA ASN A 170 -0.58 -3.92 17.12
C ASN A 170 -0.05 -4.17 15.70
N CYS A 171 -0.35 -3.31 14.73
CA CYS A 171 0.13 -3.45 13.36
C CYS A 171 1.41 -2.59 13.16
N PRO A 172 2.61 -3.19 13.18
CA PRO A 172 3.87 -2.44 13.18
C PRO A 172 4.44 -2.19 11.79
N TRP A 173 3.80 -2.68 10.73
CA TRP A 173 4.26 -2.61 9.35
C TRP A 173 3.11 -2.24 8.43
N VAL A 174 3.31 -1.24 7.56
CA VAL A 174 2.32 -0.77 6.59
C VAL A 174 2.85 -0.87 5.16
N TYR A 175 1.98 -1.28 4.23
CA TYR A 175 2.33 -1.38 2.81
C TYR A 175 2.08 -0.04 2.12
N ASN A 176 2.87 0.95 2.55
CA ASN A 176 2.84 2.33 2.10
C ASN A 176 4.24 2.96 2.20
N PRO A 177 4.53 4.04 1.47
CA PRO A 177 3.75 4.73 0.43
C PRO A 177 3.65 3.96 -0.89
N VAL A 178 2.57 4.27 -1.66
CA VAL A 178 2.44 3.84 -3.04
C VAL A 178 3.24 4.79 -3.93
N THR A 179 4.46 4.38 -4.24
CA THR A 179 5.47 5.19 -4.93
C THR A 179 5.47 4.95 -6.45
N ASP A 180 4.42 4.30 -6.95
CA ASP A 180 4.20 4.10 -8.37
C ASP A 180 4.03 5.43 -9.10
N LEU A 181 4.65 5.56 -10.27
CA LEU A 181 4.44 6.70 -11.15
C LEU A 181 3.22 6.44 -12.03
N GLY A 182 2.08 7.05 -11.69
CA GLY A 182 0.80 6.88 -12.38
C GLY A 182 0.78 7.61 -13.72
N ARG A 183 1.20 6.96 -14.81
CA ARG A 183 1.30 7.56 -16.15
C ARG A 183 0.11 7.26 -17.06
N ASP A 184 -0.56 6.13 -16.84
CA ASP A 184 -1.74 5.77 -17.64
C ASP A 184 -3.00 6.03 -16.80
N PRO A 185 -3.86 6.98 -17.21
CA PRO A 185 -5.06 7.32 -16.44
C PRO A 185 -6.13 6.20 -16.45
N ARG A 186 -5.99 5.17 -17.29
CA ARG A 186 -6.86 3.99 -17.28
C ARG A 186 -6.46 2.97 -16.22
N TRP A 187 -5.25 3.11 -15.64
CA TRP A 187 -4.80 2.21 -14.59
C TRP A 187 -5.65 2.36 -13.34
N SER A 188 -6.32 1.30 -12.92
CA SER A 188 -7.31 1.28 -11.85
C SER A 188 -6.77 1.64 -10.46
N ARG A 189 -5.44 1.79 -10.33
CA ARG A 189 -4.75 2.15 -9.09
C ARG A 189 -4.09 3.54 -9.15
N ILE A 190 -4.36 4.33 -10.21
CA ILE A 190 -3.71 5.64 -10.38
C ILE A 190 -3.95 6.56 -9.17
N TRP A 191 -5.13 6.49 -8.58
CA TRP A 191 -5.54 7.28 -7.43
C TRP A 191 -4.83 6.90 -6.12
N GLU A 192 -4.25 5.68 -6.04
CA GLU A 192 -3.40 5.24 -4.92
C GLU A 192 -2.00 5.89 -4.97
N SER A 193 -1.58 6.45 -6.10
CA SER A 193 -0.26 7.04 -6.32
C SER A 193 -0.27 8.56 -6.13
N PHE A 194 0.93 9.15 -6.07
CA PHE A 194 1.11 10.61 -6.05
C PHE A 194 1.09 11.24 -7.46
N GLY A 195 0.55 10.55 -8.46
CA GLY A 195 0.38 11.02 -9.82
C GLY A 195 1.56 10.75 -10.75
N GLU A 196 1.64 11.53 -11.84
CA GLU A 196 2.54 11.24 -12.97
C GLU A 196 3.91 11.92 -12.91
N ASP A 197 4.10 12.89 -12.01
CA ASP A 197 5.35 13.63 -11.90
C ASP A 197 6.32 12.93 -10.93
N PRO A 198 7.53 12.55 -11.39
CA PRO A 198 8.48 11.82 -10.55
C PRO A 198 9.04 12.64 -9.39
N ILE A 199 9.08 13.98 -9.49
CA ILE A 199 9.58 14.85 -8.41
C ILE A 199 8.52 14.98 -7.32
N VAL A 200 7.27 15.22 -7.69
CA VAL A 200 6.15 15.28 -6.75
C VAL A 200 6.04 13.95 -6.01
N ASN A 201 6.07 12.83 -6.76
CA ASN A 201 6.01 11.49 -6.19
C ASN A 201 7.16 11.24 -5.19
N ALA A 202 8.40 11.59 -5.57
CA ALA A 202 9.56 11.46 -4.69
C ALA A 202 9.41 12.27 -3.39
N ARG A 203 8.98 13.55 -3.49
CA ARG A 203 8.84 14.43 -2.33
C ARG A 203 7.73 14.01 -1.37
N MET A 204 6.60 13.54 -1.91
CA MET A 204 5.51 13.00 -1.10
C MET A 204 5.93 11.70 -0.40
N ALA A 205 6.60 10.79 -1.13
CA ALA A 205 7.11 9.55 -0.56
C ALA A 205 8.16 9.81 0.55
N GLU A 206 9.12 10.71 0.34
CA GLU A 206 10.08 11.13 1.38
C GLU A 206 9.36 11.63 2.64
N ALA A 207 8.34 12.48 2.48
CA ALA A 207 7.57 13.02 3.59
C ALA A 207 6.81 11.93 4.36
N GLU A 208 6.17 10.98 3.66
CA GLU A 208 5.49 9.86 4.30
C GLU A 208 6.45 8.92 5.03
N ILE A 209 7.63 8.61 4.46
CA ILE A 209 8.66 7.82 5.17
C ILE A 209 9.01 8.45 6.52
N MET A 210 9.25 9.76 6.53
CA MET A 210 9.54 10.49 7.77
C MET A 210 8.36 10.52 8.73
N GLY A 211 7.13 10.55 8.20
CA GLY A 211 5.91 10.46 9.01
C GLY A 211 5.72 9.09 9.65
N TYR A 212 5.79 8.02 8.87
CA TYR A 212 5.62 6.64 9.35
C TYR A 212 6.74 6.20 10.29
N GLN A 213 8.00 6.42 9.91
CA GLN A 213 9.16 5.84 10.60
C GLN A 213 9.81 6.78 11.63
N GLY A 214 9.51 8.09 11.57
CA GLY A 214 10.17 9.09 12.41
C GLY A 214 11.61 9.35 11.96
N ASN A 215 12.48 9.80 12.89
CA ASN A 215 13.83 10.25 12.58
C ASN A 215 14.93 9.20 12.84
N ASP A 216 14.67 8.22 13.71
CA ASP A 216 15.63 7.15 14.02
C ASP A 216 15.16 5.83 13.37
N HIS A 217 15.74 5.50 12.21
CA HIS A 217 15.37 4.33 11.44
C HIS A 217 16.06 3.04 11.93
N ASN A 218 17.00 3.12 12.86
CA ASN A 218 17.56 1.93 13.54
C ASN A 218 16.75 1.53 14.76
N HIS A 219 16.02 2.49 15.39
CA HIS A 219 15.25 2.26 16.61
C HIS A 219 13.92 3.03 16.52
N LEU A 220 12.95 2.47 15.79
CA LEU A 220 11.63 3.09 15.68
C LEU A 220 10.97 3.18 17.04
N SER A 221 10.36 4.33 17.34
CA SER A 221 9.58 4.48 18.56
C SER A 221 8.35 3.57 18.54
N ARG A 222 7.74 3.34 19.70
CA ARG A 222 6.50 2.56 19.81
C ARG A 222 5.32 3.16 19.03
N TYR A 223 5.41 4.41 18.56
CA TYR A 223 4.40 5.12 17.80
C TYR A 223 4.67 5.11 16.29
N ASN A 224 5.82 4.61 15.86
CA ASN A 224 6.22 4.56 14.47
C ASN A 224 6.07 3.13 13.91
N VAL A 225 5.87 3.03 12.60
CA VAL A 225 5.74 1.76 11.86
C VAL A 225 6.79 1.67 10.78
N ALA A 226 7.17 0.45 10.39
CA ALA A 226 7.93 0.25 9.17
C ALA A 226 7.06 0.52 7.94
N THR A 227 7.68 1.02 6.88
CA THR A 227 7.05 1.21 5.59
C THR A 227 7.40 0.09 4.63
N SER A 228 6.54 -0.19 3.66
CA SER A 228 6.85 -0.98 2.47
C SER A 228 6.50 -0.18 1.23
N LEU A 229 7.53 0.40 0.60
CA LEU A 229 7.36 1.11 -0.67
C LEU A 229 6.75 0.18 -1.69
N LYS A 230 5.74 0.61 -2.43
CA LYS A 230 5.12 -0.23 -3.45
C LYS A 230 4.72 0.58 -4.69
N HIS A 231 4.66 -0.07 -5.86
CA HIS A 231 5.11 -1.42 -6.16
C HIS A 231 6.35 -1.33 -7.06
N TYR A 232 7.48 -1.71 -6.57
CA TYR A 232 8.78 -1.51 -7.22
C TYR A 232 8.93 -2.37 -8.47
N MET A 233 9.05 -1.78 -9.64
CA MET A 233 8.82 -0.44 -10.16
C MET A 233 8.12 -0.52 -11.52
N GLY A 234 7.65 0.64 -12.06
CA GLY A 234 7.07 0.70 -13.41
C GLY A 234 5.65 0.15 -13.53
N TYR A 235 5.02 -0.18 -12.41
CA TYR A 235 3.68 -0.78 -12.35
C TYR A 235 2.57 0.15 -12.83
N GLY A 236 2.71 1.47 -12.56
CA GLY A 236 1.76 2.50 -12.99
C GLY A 236 1.80 2.88 -14.47
N ALA A 237 2.51 2.11 -15.32
CA ALA A 237 2.58 2.31 -16.78
C ALA A 237 2.26 1.03 -17.54
N PRO A 238 1.15 0.34 -17.24
CA PRO A 238 0.79 -0.87 -17.95
C PRO A 238 0.47 -0.55 -19.43
N PHE A 239 1.05 -1.32 -20.36
CA PHE A 239 0.85 -1.09 -21.80
C PHE A 239 -0.61 -1.12 -22.22
N THR A 240 -1.41 -1.95 -21.57
CA THR A 240 -2.85 -2.08 -21.87
C THR A 240 -3.73 -1.09 -21.08
N GLY A 241 -3.17 -0.34 -20.15
CA GLY A 241 -3.91 0.44 -19.15
C GLY A 241 -4.53 -0.40 -18.03
N LYS A 242 -4.44 -1.73 -18.11
CA LYS A 242 -5.07 -2.64 -17.12
C LYS A 242 -4.07 -3.08 -16.05
N ASP A 243 -4.57 -3.21 -14.85
CA ASP A 243 -3.81 -3.68 -13.69
C ASP A 243 -3.17 -5.06 -13.94
N ARG A 244 -1.97 -5.29 -13.37
CA ARG A 244 -1.20 -6.53 -13.44
C ARG A 244 -0.82 -6.94 -14.88
N THR A 245 -0.71 -5.98 -15.81
CA THR A 245 -0.28 -6.22 -17.18
C THR A 245 1.09 -5.61 -17.47
N PRO A 246 1.84 -6.14 -18.48
CA PRO A 246 3.21 -5.73 -18.73
C PRO A 246 3.39 -4.23 -19.05
N ALA A 247 4.50 -3.66 -18.60
CA ALA A 247 4.97 -2.34 -19.00
C ALA A 247 6.11 -2.45 -20.03
N TYR A 248 6.12 -1.53 -21.01
CA TYR A 248 7.21 -1.39 -21.98
C TYR A 248 7.81 0.01 -21.84
N ILE A 249 8.96 0.10 -21.20
CA ILE A 249 9.59 1.36 -20.80
C ILE A 249 11.04 1.35 -21.28
N ALA A 250 11.45 2.39 -22.03
CA ALA A 250 12.84 2.51 -22.45
C ALA A 250 13.78 2.54 -21.20
N PRO A 251 14.93 1.83 -21.22
CA PRO A 251 15.78 1.68 -20.04
C PRO A 251 16.23 3.00 -19.39
N ASN A 252 16.54 4.01 -20.20
CA ASN A 252 16.90 5.35 -19.68
C ASN A 252 15.70 6.02 -18.97
N VAL A 253 14.49 5.91 -19.53
CA VAL A 253 13.25 6.46 -18.93
C VAL A 253 12.91 5.71 -17.63
N LEU A 254 13.08 4.39 -17.62
CA LEU A 254 12.88 3.56 -16.44
C LEU A 254 13.80 4.03 -15.30
N ARG A 255 15.10 4.24 -15.60
CA ARG A 255 16.10 4.68 -14.63
C ARG A 255 15.87 6.11 -14.16
N GLU A 256 15.55 7.03 -15.07
CA GLU A 256 15.43 8.45 -14.79
C GLU A 256 14.11 8.81 -14.09
N LYS A 257 13.00 8.16 -14.46
CA LYS A 257 11.66 8.56 -13.99
C LYS A 257 11.03 7.58 -13.01
N TYR A 258 11.01 6.29 -13.35
CA TYR A 258 10.30 5.30 -12.53
C TYR A 258 11.11 4.79 -11.33
N PHE A 259 12.44 4.77 -11.45
CA PHE A 259 13.31 4.38 -10.35
C PHE A 259 13.55 5.53 -9.37
N GLU A 260 13.54 6.79 -9.82
CA GLU A 260 13.89 7.95 -9.00
C GLU A 260 13.02 8.14 -7.76
N PRO A 261 11.65 8.00 -7.80
CA PRO A 261 10.84 8.08 -6.59
C PRO A 261 11.20 7.00 -5.56
N PHE A 262 11.45 5.78 -5.99
CA PHE A 262 11.88 4.69 -5.09
C PHE A 262 13.26 4.94 -4.51
N LYS A 263 14.19 5.43 -5.33
CA LYS A 263 15.52 5.80 -4.87
C LYS A 263 15.46 6.90 -3.80
N ALA A 264 14.67 7.94 -4.03
CA ALA A 264 14.47 9.03 -3.07
C ALA A 264 13.90 8.50 -1.74
N ALA A 265 12.87 7.67 -1.79
CA ALA A 265 12.27 7.06 -0.61
C ALA A 265 13.23 6.10 0.14
N VAL A 266 14.03 5.31 -0.60
CA VAL A 266 15.11 4.50 0.00
C VAL A 266 16.15 5.39 0.69
N GLN A 267 16.53 6.50 0.08
CA GLN A 267 17.48 7.47 0.66
C GLN A 267 16.90 8.20 1.87
N ALA A 268 15.57 8.34 1.93
CA ALA A 268 14.85 8.82 3.12
C ALA A 268 14.77 7.77 4.24
N GLY A 269 15.24 6.55 4.01
CA GLY A 269 15.37 5.51 5.03
C GLY A 269 14.27 4.44 5.05
N ALA A 270 13.56 4.22 3.94
CA ALA A 270 12.55 3.15 3.84
C ALA A 270 13.10 1.78 4.23
N LEU A 271 12.38 1.05 5.08
CA LEU A 271 12.84 -0.22 5.64
C LEU A 271 12.53 -1.43 4.77
N THR A 272 11.44 -1.40 4.00
CA THR A 272 11.06 -2.50 3.11
C THR A 272 10.52 -2.01 1.77
N ILE A 273 10.52 -2.91 0.78
CA ILE A 273 9.97 -2.67 -0.56
C ILE A 273 9.14 -3.88 -0.98
N MET A 274 7.93 -3.63 -1.48
CA MET A 274 7.08 -4.61 -2.17
C MET A 274 7.27 -4.49 -3.68
N VAL A 275 7.42 -5.64 -4.34
CA VAL A 275 7.75 -5.70 -5.77
C VAL A 275 6.50 -5.54 -6.63
N ASN A 276 6.66 -4.95 -7.81
CA ASN A 276 5.65 -4.81 -8.86
C ASN A 276 5.09 -6.18 -9.30
N SER A 277 3.76 -6.30 -9.28
CA SER A 277 3.04 -7.52 -9.69
C SER A 277 2.91 -7.67 -11.21
N SER A 278 3.97 -7.39 -11.98
CA SER A 278 3.97 -7.47 -13.43
C SER A 278 5.39 -7.62 -13.99
N SER A 279 5.53 -7.46 -15.30
CA SER A 279 6.81 -7.49 -16.02
C SER A 279 7.15 -6.14 -16.65
N ILE A 280 8.44 -5.86 -16.80
CA ILE A 280 8.98 -4.72 -17.54
C ILE A 280 9.78 -5.25 -18.71
N ASN A 281 9.44 -4.80 -19.95
CA ASN A 281 10.13 -5.19 -21.17
C ASN A 281 10.26 -6.72 -21.32
N GLY A 282 9.23 -7.46 -20.90
CA GLY A 282 9.18 -8.92 -20.98
C GLY A 282 9.87 -9.67 -19.85
N VAL A 283 10.43 -8.98 -18.85
CA VAL A 283 11.04 -9.60 -17.66
C VAL A 283 10.17 -9.33 -16.43
N PRO A 284 9.61 -10.39 -15.77
CA PRO A 284 8.92 -10.20 -14.50
C PRO A 284 9.88 -9.60 -13.46
N VAL A 285 9.43 -8.57 -12.74
CA VAL A 285 10.32 -7.88 -11.78
C VAL A 285 10.79 -8.82 -10.68
N HIS A 286 9.95 -9.76 -10.25
CA HIS A 286 10.30 -10.83 -9.29
C HIS A 286 11.41 -11.79 -9.77
N ALA A 287 11.71 -11.81 -11.07
CA ALA A 287 12.78 -12.62 -11.65
C ALA A 287 14.04 -11.82 -12.00
N SER A 288 14.05 -10.51 -11.76
CA SER A 288 15.13 -9.62 -12.19
C SER A 288 16.17 -9.40 -11.10
N TYR A 289 17.30 -10.10 -11.20
CA TYR A 289 18.48 -9.83 -10.36
C TYR A 289 18.98 -8.39 -10.51
N GLU A 290 18.89 -7.83 -11.72
CA GLU A 290 19.32 -6.46 -12.00
C GLU A 290 18.52 -5.45 -11.14
N TYR A 291 17.19 -5.54 -11.15
CA TYR A 291 16.36 -4.57 -10.44
C TYR A 291 16.41 -4.81 -8.92
N LEU A 292 16.29 -6.06 -8.47
CA LEU A 292 16.17 -6.38 -7.05
C LEU A 292 17.52 -6.37 -6.31
N THR A 293 18.55 -6.97 -6.90
CA THR A 293 19.85 -7.07 -6.25
C THR A 293 20.81 -5.98 -6.68
N GLN A 294 20.97 -5.75 -7.99
CA GLN A 294 21.96 -4.77 -8.44
C GLN A 294 21.54 -3.35 -8.09
N TRP A 295 20.36 -2.90 -8.52
CA TRP A 295 19.94 -1.52 -8.32
C TRP A 295 19.61 -1.18 -6.85
N LEU A 296 18.86 -2.06 -6.15
CA LEU A 296 18.46 -1.79 -4.77
C LEU A 296 19.57 -2.12 -3.76
N LYS A 297 19.98 -3.40 -3.70
CA LYS A 297 20.87 -3.86 -2.62
C LYS A 297 22.30 -3.37 -2.80
N LYS A 298 22.81 -3.35 -4.06
CA LYS A 298 24.21 -2.99 -4.34
C LYS A 298 24.39 -1.52 -4.67
N ASP A 299 23.72 -0.98 -5.70
CA ASP A 299 23.97 0.38 -6.16
C ASP A 299 23.54 1.42 -5.11
N LEU A 300 22.38 1.21 -4.44
CA LEU A 300 21.92 2.06 -3.35
C LEU A 300 22.52 1.70 -1.98
N ASN A 301 23.28 0.60 -1.89
CA ASN A 301 23.80 0.08 -0.62
C ASN A 301 22.70 -0.02 0.45
N TRP A 302 21.53 -0.55 0.04
CA TRP A 302 20.33 -0.64 0.87
C TRP A 302 20.25 -1.99 1.61
N ASP A 303 20.06 -1.91 2.91
CA ASP A 303 20.03 -3.07 3.82
C ASP A 303 18.60 -3.53 4.19
N GLY A 304 17.58 -2.88 3.61
CA GLY A 304 16.18 -3.24 3.85
C GLY A 304 15.74 -4.55 3.22
N MET A 305 14.50 -4.94 3.46
CA MET A 305 13.89 -6.22 3.06
C MET A 305 13.02 -6.05 1.81
N ILE A 306 13.12 -7.01 0.89
CA ILE A 306 12.27 -7.10 -0.30
C ILE A 306 11.19 -8.16 -0.07
N VAL A 307 9.91 -7.77 -0.11
CA VAL A 307 8.75 -8.65 -0.09
C VAL A 307 8.08 -8.70 -1.46
N THR A 308 7.46 -9.82 -1.82
CA THR A 308 6.65 -9.93 -3.05
C THR A 308 5.30 -9.24 -2.89
N ASP A 309 4.59 -8.98 -3.99
CA ASP A 309 3.14 -8.78 -3.99
C ASP A 309 2.43 -10.15 -3.94
N TRP A 310 1.11 -10.14 -3.94
CA TRP A 310 0.20 -11.26 -3.71
C TRP A 310 0.43 -12.45 -4.64
N ALA A 311 0.93 -13.55 -4.08
CA ALA A 311 1.21 -14.81 -4.75
C ALA A 311 2.18 -14.71 -5.96
N ASP A 312 3.03 -13.69 -6.05
CA ASP A 312 3.75 -13.39 -7.28
C ASP A 312 4.95 -14.29 -7.56
N ILE A 313 5.46 -15.02 -6.58
CA ILE A 313 6.38 -16.12 -6.88
C ILE A 313 5.64 -17.21 -7.67
N ASN A 314 4.42 -17.59 -7.24
CA ASN A 314 3.61 -18.57 -7.98
C ASN A 314 3.23 -18.04 -9.37
N ASN A 315 3.03 -16.74 -9.52
CA ASN A 315 2.70 -16.09 -10.78
C ASN A 315 3.84 -16.17 -11.81
N LEU A 316 5.09 -16.34 -11.43
CA LEU A 316 6.19 -16.64 -12.38
C LEU A 316 5.91 -17.93 -13.18
N PHE A 317 5.21 -18.88 -12.57
CA PHE A 317 4.77 -20.11 -13.25
C PHE A 317 3.38 -19.95 -13.89
N THR A 318 2.39 -19.41 -13.14
CA THR A 318 0.98 -19.46 -13.59
C THR A 318 0.60 -18.36 -14.58
N ARG A 319 1.12 -17.14 -14.39
CA ARG A 319 0.81 -15.96 -15.23
C ARG A 319 1.95 -15.62 -16.20
N GLU A 320 3.16 -15.42 -15.67
CA GLU A 320 4.31 -14.93 -16.44
C GLU A 320 4.97 -16.01 -17.32
N ARG A 321 4.77 -17.30 -16.99
CA ARG A 321 5.26 -18.47 -17.75
C ARG A 321 6.79 -18.52 -17.95
N VAL A 322 7.55 -17.93 -17.01
CA VAL A 322 9.03 -17.95 -17.04
C VAL A 322 9.62 -19.06 -16.19
N ALA A 323 8.83 -19.71 -15.36
CA ALA A 323 9.20 -20.88 -14.57
C ALA A 323 8.44 -22.12 -15.06
N LYS A 324 9.07 -23.29 -14.97
CA LYS A 324 8.46 -24.57 -15.40
C LYS A 324 7.46 -25.13 -14.39
N ASP A 325 7.64 -24.83 -13.12
CA ASP A 325 6.81 -25.24 -11.99
C ASP A 325 6.99 -24.28 -10.80
N LYS A 326 6.24 -24.48 -9.72
CA LYS A 326 6.33 -23.63 -8.50
C LYS A 326 7.72 -23.67 -7.86
N LYS A 327 8.37 -24.84 -7.84
CA LYS A 327 9.72 -24.98 -7.28
C LYS A 327 10.74 -24.16 -8.06
N ASP A 328 10.65 -24.17 -9.37
CA ASP A 328 11.50 -23.37 -10.24
C ASP A 328 11.20 -21.86 -10.09
N ALA A 329 9.94 -21.50 -9.93
CA ALA A 329 9.54 -20.12 -9.62
C ALA A 329 10.21 -19.60 -8.32
N ILE A 330 10.18 -20.39 -7.25
CA ILE A 330 10.85 -20.06 -5.99
C ILE A 330 12.37 -19.91 -6.21
N ARG A 331 13.00 -20.83 -6.94
CA ARG A 331 14.42 -20.76 -7.26
C ARG A 331 14.78 -19.46 -7.97
N ILE A 332 14.00 -19.08 -8.98
CA ILE A 332 14.22 -17.85 -9.76
C ILE A 332 14.10 -16.63 -8.86
N ALA A 333 13.01 -16.49 -8.13
CA ALA A 333 12.72 -15.30 -7.31
C ALA A 333 13.72 -15.11 -6.16
N ILE A 334 14.03 -16.19 -5.42
CA ILE A 334 14.96 -16.11 -4.28
C ILE A 334 16.38 -15.76 -4.76
N ASN A 335 16.84 -16.36 -5.86
CA ASN A 335 18.14 -16.02 -6.44
C ASN A 335 18.18 -14.64 -7.09
N ALA A 336 17.04 -14.09 -7.53
CA ALA A 336 16.95 -12.71 -8.01
C ALA A 336 17.08 -11.68 -6.88
N GLY A 337 16.76 -12.05 -5.63
CA GLY A 337 16.93 -11.16 -4.48
C GLY A 337 15.72 -11.00 -3.57
N ILE A 338 14.63 -11.71 -3.79
CA ILE A 338 13.46 -11.70 -2.90
C ILE A 338 13.85 -12.23 -1.52
N ASP A 339 13.44 -11.54 -0.46
CA ASP A 339 13.74 -11.91 0.91
C ASP A 339 12.53 -12.55 1.62
N MET A 340 11.31 -12.11 1.31
CA MET A 340 10.08 -12.65 1.87
C MET A 340 9.04 -12.88 0.76
N SER A 341 8.40 -14.06 0.77
CA SER A 341 7.32 -14.43 -0.14
C SER A 341 5.97 -14.18 0.52
N MET A 342 5.15 -13.32 -0.07
CA MET A 342 3.73 -13.23 0.22
C MET A 342 3.00 -14.36 -0.54
N ASP A 343 2.97 -15.56 0.05
CA ASP A 343 2.18 -16.70 -0.46
C ASP A 343 0.96 -16.89 0.46
N PRO A 344 -0.16 -16.22 0.15
CA PRO A 344 -1.19 -15.92 1.16
C PRO A 344 -1.88 -17.15 1.74
N TYR A 345 -1.91 -18.27 1.02
CA TYR A 345 -2.75 -19.42 1.40
C TYR A 345 -2.00 -20.75 1.47
N SER A 346 -0.66 -20.77 1.34
CA SER A 346 0.08 -22.01 1.25
C SER A 346 1.41 -21.98 1.98
N VAL A 347 1.70 -23.03 2.73
CA VAL A 347 3.01 -23.30 3.32
C VAL A 347 3.94 -24.11 2.40
N GLU A 348 3.52 -24.38 1.16
CA GLU A 348 4.27 -25.16 0.18
C GLU A 348 5.62 -24.51 -0.15
N PHE A 349 5.68 -23.17 -0.09
CA PHE A 349 6.92 -22.41 -0.20
C PHE A 349 8.03 -22.95 0.72
N CYS A 350 7.71 -23.21 2.00
CA CYS A 350 8.69 -23.71 2.96
C CYS A 350 9.24 -25.09 2.56
N ILE A 351 8.37 -25.97 2.06
CA ILE A 351 8.73 -27.32 1.65
C ILE A 351 9.66 -27.27 0.43
N LEU A 352 9.26 -26.52 -0.59
CA LEU A 352 9.99 -26.44 -1.86
C LEU A 352 11.31 -25.68 -1.72
N LEU A 353 11.36 -24.60 -0.93
CA LEU A 353 12.60 -23.87 -0.69
C LEU A 353 13.62 -24.71 0.08
N LYS A 354 13.18 -25.50 1.07
CA LYS A 354 14.06 -26.45 1.78
C LYS A 354 14.66 -27.47 0.83
N GLN A 355 13.87 -28.00 -0.11
CA GLN A 355 14.38 -28.91 -1.14
C GLN A 355 15.44 -28.24 -2.01
N LEU A 356 15.19 -26.97 -2.46
CA LEU A 356 16.13 -26.21 -3.28
C LEU A 356 17.48 -25.96 -2.56
N VAL A 357 17.44 -25.69 -1.27
CA VAL A 357 18.66 -25.53 -0.46
C VAL A 357 19.42 -26.88 -0.37
N ASN A 358 18.73 -27.98 -0.07
CA ASN A 358 19.33 -29.29 0.02
C ASN A 358 19.93 -29.80 -1.33
N GLU A 359 19.35 -29.32 -2.45
CA GLU A 359 19.85 -29.62 -3.82
C GLU A 359 20.96 -28.66 -4.27
N GLY A 360 21.34 -27.67 -3.43
CA GLY A 360 22.33 -26.65 -3.79
C GLY A 360 21.88 -25.69 -4.90
N LYS A 361 20.55 -25.58 -5.14
CA LYS A 361 19.95 -24.67 -6.14
C LYS A 361 19.71 -23.26 -5.60
N VAL A 362 19.60 -23.13 -4.28
CA VAL A 362 19.63 -21.89 -3.50
C VAL A 362 20.69 -22.08 -2.43
N SER A 363 21.60 -21.13 -2.29
CA SER A 363 22.68 -21.25 -1.32
C SER A 363 22.23 -20.88 0.09
N GLN A 364 22.91 -21.43 1.11
CA GLN A 364 22.67 -21.09 2.50
C GLN A 364 22.94 -19.60 2.77
N GLU A 365 23.96 -19.01 2.12
CA GLU A 365 24.30 -17.59 2.23
C GLU A 365 23.15 -16.69 1.72
N ARG A 366 22.42 -17.14 0.66
CA ARG A 366 21.27 -16.38 0.16
C ARG A 366 20.11 -16.42 1.17
N ILE A 367 19.87 -17.57 1.81
CA ILE A 367 18.89 -17.70 2.89
C ILE A 367 19.29 -16.80 4.07
N ASP A 368 20.55 -16.85 4.47
CA ASP A 368 21.06 -16.07 5.59
C ASP A 368 20.98 -14.55 5.32
N ASP A 369 21.23 -14.10 4.08
CA ASP A 369 21.04 -12.69 3.70
C ASP A 369 19.57 -12.28 3.82
N ALA A 370 18.62 -13.09 3.34
CA ALA A 370 17.19 -12.80 3.45
C ALA A 370 16.75 -12.70 4.92
N VAL A 371 17.10 -13.70 5.72
CA VAL A 371 16.70 -13.75 7.14
C VAL A 371 17.37 -12.63 7.95
N ARG A 372 18.62 -12.28 7.65
CA ARG A 372 19.31 -11.13 8.25
C ARG A 372 18.52 -9.85 8.06
N ARG A 373 17.99 -9.59 6.85
CA ARG A 373 17.16 -8.42 6.53
C ARG A 373 15.83 -8.44 7.28
N ILE A 374 15.18 -9.60 7.36
CA ILE A 374 13.94 -9.80 8.12
C ILE A 374 14.16 -9.58 9.61
N LEU A 375 15.22 -10.14 10.19
CA LEU A 375 15.55 -9.95 11.61
C LEU A 375 15.89 -8.49 11.91
N ARG A 376 16.66 -7.84 11.03
CA ARG A 376 16.98 -6.40 11.15
C ARG A 376 15.71 -5.56 11.19
N LEU A 377 14.74 -5.81 10.30
CA LEU A 377 13.43 -5.16 10.34
C LEU A 377 12.77 -5.34 11.71
N LYS A 378 12.67 -6.59 12.20
CA LYS A 378 12.01 -6.90 13.48
C LYS A 378 12.69 -6.23 14.68
N TYR A 379 14.02 -6.11 14.66
CA TYR A 379 14.77 -5.37 15.69
C TYR A 379 14.54 -3.86 15.57
N ARG A 380 14.62 -3.27 14.36
CA ARG A 380 14.40 -1.84 14.12
C ARG A 380 13.05 -1.35 14.59
N ILE A 381 12.00 -2.16 14.41
CA ILE A 381 10.64 -1.82 14.82
C ILE A 381 10.32 -2.20 16.28
N GLY A 382 11.31 -2.70 17.03
CA GLY A 382 11.22 -2.98 18.48
C GLY A 382 10.43 -4.24 18.85
N LEU A 383 10.14 -5.15 17.91
CA LEU A 383 9.31 -6.33 18.21
C LEU A 383 9.96 -7.33 19.19
N PHE A 384 11.29 -7.39 19.24
CA PHE A 384 11.98 -8.25 20.21
C PHE A 384 11.87 -7.73 21.65
N ASP A 385 11.73 -6.43 21.82
CA ASP A 385 11.61 -5.77 23.13
C ASP A 385 10.12 -5.70 23.56
N GLU A 386 9.22 -5.35 22.63
CA GLU A 386 7.78 -5.22 22.86
C GLU A 386 6.98 -5.81 21.68
N PRO A 387 6.73 -7.15 21.66
CA PRO A 387 5.98 -7.79 20.56
C PRO A 387 4.54 -7.28 20.39
N ASN A 388 3.96 -6.72 21.44
CA ASN A 388 2.58 -6.19 21.47
C ASN A 388 2.62 -4.74 21.93
N THR A 389 2.62 -3.80 21.01
CA THR A 389 2.72 -2.36 21.30
C THR A 389 1.39 -1.70 21.61
N GLY A 390 0.26 -2.30 21.18
CA GLY A 390 -1.08 -1.74 21.38
C GLY A 390 -1.53 -1.71 22.84
N GLY A 391 -2.59 -0.96 23.12
CA GLY A 391 -3.16 -0.82 24.46
C GLY A 391 -2.92 0.57 25.07
N LYS A 392 -2.28 0.65 26.24
CA LYS A 392 -2.04 1.93 26.92
C LYS A 392 -1.07 2.84 26.16
N GLY A 393 -1.35 4.15 26.15
CA GLY A 393 -0.52 5.17 25.51
C GLY A 393 -0.98 5.54 24.10
N TYR A 394 -2.20 5.12 23.71
CA TYR A 394 -2.80 5.45 22.42
C TYR A 394 -4.15 6.16 22.56
N GLU A 395 -4.24 7.06 23.54
CA GLU A 395 -5.46 7.81 23.89
C GLU A 395 -5.93 8.74 22.76
N LYS A 396 -5.06 9.02 21.80
CA LYS A 396 -5.39 9.83 20.60
C LYS A 396 -5.96 9.01 19.44
N PHE A 397 -6.10 7.68 19.57
CA PHE A 397 -6.73 6.87 18.52
C PHE A 397 -8.14 7.36 18.21
N GLY A 398 -8.39 7.73 16.94
CA GLY A 398 -9.68 8.26 16.49
C GLY A 398 -10.12 9.55 17.19
N SER A 399 -9.17 10.33 17.72
CA SER A 399 -9.44 11.57 18.45
C SER A 399 -9.92 12.70 17.55
N GLN A 400 -10.52 13.72 18.17
CA GLN A 400 -10.89 14.95 17.46
C GLN A 400 -9.66 15.65 16.84
N GLU A 401 -8.51 15.64 17.53
CA GLU A 401 -7.25 16.18 17.00
C GLU A 401 -6.87 15.51 15.66
N HIS A 402 -6.97 14.18 15.59
CA HIS A 402 -6.69 13.45 14.34
C HIS A 402 -7.76 13.72 13.27
N ALA A 403 -9.03 13.81 13.65
CA ALA A 403 -10.11 14.16 12.73
C ALA A 403 -9.94 15.58 12.15
N ASP A 404 -9.50 16.56 12.95
CA ASP A 404 -9.23 17.91 12.51
C ASP A 404 -8.06 17.98 11.50
N LEU A 405 -7.02 17.15 11.69
CA LEU A 405 -5.93 17.03 10.72
C LEU A 405 -6.41 16.42 9.40
N ALA A 406 -7.29 15.42 9.45
CA ALA A 406 -7.88 14.81 8.26
C ALA A 406 -8.80 15.80 7.53
N LEU A 407 -9.62 16.56 8.25
CA LEU A 407 -10.46 17.62 7.70
C LEU A 407 -9.62 18.68 6.99
N ARG A 408 -8.57 19.19 7.65
CA ARG A 408 -7.65 20.13 7.02
C ARG A 408 -7.03 19.58 5.75
N SER A 409 -6.63 18.30 5.76
CA SER A 409 -6.10 17.66 4.56
C SER A 409 -7.12 17.60 3.44
N ALA A 410 -8.39 17.28 3.74
CA ALA A 410 -9.47 17.27 2.75
C ALA A 410 -9.71 18.67 2.17
N GLU A 411 -9.78 19.71 3.02
CA GLU A 411 -9.98 21.10 2.58
C GLU A 411 -8.85 21.60 1.66
N GLU A 412 -7.59 21.26 1.95
CA GLU A 412 -6.45 21.69 1.13
C GLU A 412 -6.31 20.88 -0.18
N THR A 413 -7.00 19.75 -0.32
CA THR A 413 -6.94 18.89 -1.51
C THR A 413 -8.11 19.09 -2.47
N GLU A 414 -9.09 19.93 -2.14
CA GLU A 414 -10.17 20.30 -3.04
C GLU A 414 -9.67 21.26 -4.13
N ILE A 415 -9.89 20.91 -5.39
CA ILE A 415 -9.40 21.68 -6.54
C ILE A 415 -10.52 22.47 -7.19
N LEU A 416 -10.47 23.80 -7.07
CA LEU A 416 -11.39 24.72 -7.76
C LEU A 416 -10.93 24.94 -9.21
N LEU A 417 -11.50 24.20 -10.14
CA LEU A 417 -11.13 24.30 -11.57
C LEU A 417 -11.68 25.56 -12.23
N LYS A 418 -12.90 25.99 -11.84
CA LYS A 418 -13.56 27.18 -12.41
C LYS A 418 -14.58 27.74 -11.43
N ASN A 419 -14.60 29.07 -11.27
CA ASN A 419 -15.66 29.78 -10.53
C ASN A 419 -15.94 31.14 -11.18
N GLU A 420 -17.17 31.33 -11.65
CA GLU A 420 -17.63 32.56 -12.26
C GLU A 420 -18.61 33.31 -11.30
N GLY A 421 -18.31 33.26 -9.99
CA GLY A 421 -19.10 33.98 -8.96
C GLY A 421 -20.25 33.16 -8.36
N VAL A 422 -20.33 31.86 -8.62
CA VAL A 422 -21.31 30.96 -7.98
C VAL A 422 -20.89 30.61 -6.55
N LEU A 423 -19.62 30.41 -6.32
CA LEU A 423 -19.05 30.10 -5.01
C LEU A 423 -18.37 31.36 -4.40
N PRO A 424 -18.48 31.56 -3.08
CA PRO A 424 -19.23 30.77 -2.10
C PRO A 424 -20.75 30.93 -2.25
N LEU A 425 -21.48 29.83 -1.96
CA LEU A 425 -22.95 29.88 -2.01
C LEU A 425 -23.52 30.86 -0.96
N ALA A 426 -24.42 31.71 -1.39
CA ALA A 426 -25.11 32.63 -0.49
C ALA A 426 -26.09 31.86 0.45
N LYS A 427 -26.22 32.33 1.69
CA LYS A 427 -27.23 31.82 2.63
C LYS A 427 -28.65 32.01 2.11
N GLY A 428 -29.56 31.13 2.48
CA GLY A 428 -30.97 31.19 2.13
C GLY A 428 -31.32 30.76 0.71
N LYS A 429 -30.33 30.27 -0.06
CA LYS A 429 -30.56 29.67 -1.37
C LYS A 429 -31.13 28.26 -1.24
N LYS A 430 -32.11 27.92 -2.09
CA LYS A 430 -32.55 26.54 -2.28
C LYS A 430 -31.60 25.81 -3.20
N ILE A 431 -31.14 24.67 -2.75
CA ILE A 431 -30.12 23.84 -3.42
C ILE A 431 -30.77 22.55 -3.89
N LEU A 432 -30.69 22.24 -5.18
CA LEU A 432 -30.86 20.87 -5.65
C LEU A 432 -29.51 20.16 -5.57
N LEU A 433 -29.44 19.09 -4.80
CA LEU A 433 -28.31 18.16 -4.80
C LEU A 433 -28.67 16.93 -5.63
N THR A 434 -27.86 16.64 -6.64
CA THR A 434 -28.14 15.59 -7.64
C THR A 434 -26.86 14.81 -8.00
N GLY A 435 -27.00 13.73 -8.76
CA GLY A 435 -25.91 12.83 -9.14
C GLY A 435 -25.71 11.65 -8.19
N PRO A 436 -25.05 10.59 -8.64
CA PRO A 436 -24.91 9.35 -7.86
C PRO A 436 -24.08 9.52 -6.59
N ASN A 437 -23.13 10.46 -6.57
CA ASN A 437 -22.21 10.66 -5.44
C ASN A 437 -22.75 11.63 -4.38
N ALA A 438 -23.96 12.16 -4.58
CA ALA A 438 -24.57 13.17 -3.72
C ALA A 438 -24.82 12.73 -2.27
N ASN A 439 -25.20 11.48 -2.09
CA ASN A 439 -25.57 10.92 -0.78
C ASN A 439 -25.10 9.47 -0.66
N GLN A 440 -23.79 9.25 -0.83
CA GLN A 440 -23.21 7.92 -0.77
C GLN A 440 -21.77 7.96 -0.21
N MET A 441 -21.60 7.37 0.96
CA MET A 441 -20.33 7.36 1.68
C MET A 441 -19.25 6.55 0.95
N ARG A 442 -19.65 5.47 0.26
CA ARG A 442 -18.75 4.63 -0.51
C ARG A 442 -17.95 5.42 -1.55
N CYS A 443 -18.62 6.29 -2.29
CA CYS A 443 -17.97 7.15 -3.31
C CYS A 443 -17.00 8.16 -2.70
N LEU A 444 -17.33 8.70 -1.52
CA LEU A 444 -16.49 9.68 -0.83
C LEU A 444 -15.22 9.08 -0.26
N ASN A 445 -15.25 7.80 0.13
CA ASN A 445 -14.08 7.13 0.71
C ASN A 445 -13.19 6.44 -0.32
N GLY A 446 -13.77 5.88 -1.39
CA GLY A 446 -13.03 5.16 -2.42
C GLY A 446 -12.59 3.75 -2.03
N GLY A 447 -11.77 3.14 -2.86
CA GLY A 447 -11.15 1.83 -2.59
C GLY A 447 -10.22 1.85 -1.38
N TRP A 448 -9.87 0.70 -0.85
CA TRP A 448 -9.07 0.53 0.37
C TRP A 448 -9.65 1.22 1.61
N SER A 449 -10.96 1.47 1.65
CA SER A 449 -11.65 2.07 2.80
C SER A 449 -12.51 1.03 3.50
N TYR A 450 -12.13 0.61 4.69
CA TYR A 450 -12.75 -0.41 5.52
C TYR A 450 -12.83 -1.82 4.91
N THR A 451 -12.77 -1.91 3.59
CA THR A 451 -12.64 -3.16 2.81
C THR A 451 -11.78 -2.88 1.57
N TRP A 452 -11.28 -3.93 0.93
CA TRP A 452 -10.49 -3.81 -0.29
C TRP A 452 -11.17 -2.93 -1.36
N GLN A 453 -12.45 -3.17 -1.67
CA GLN A 453 -13.19 -2.41 -2.68
C GLN A 453 -13.97 -1.20 -2.13
N GLY A 454 -13.83 -0.85 -0.86
CA GLY A 454 -14.58 0.24 -0.22
C GLY A 454 -16.07 -0.06 -0.03
N SER A 455 -16.51 -1.30 -0.24
CA SER A 455 -17.94 -1.69 -0.33
C SER A 455 -18.70 -1.66 1.00
N LYS A 456 -18.04 -1.38 2.13
CA LYS A 456 -18.65 -1.32 3.47
C LYS A 456 -18.53 0.05 4.14
N ALA A 457 -18.24 1.08 3.35
CA ALA A 457 -18.13 2.44 3.89
C ALA A 457 -19.46 2.94 4.47
N GLU A 458 -20.60 2.58 3.87
CA GLU A 458 -21.93 2.95 4.40
C GLU A 458 -22.14 2.40 5.83
N ASP A 459 -21.72 1.16 6.09
CA ASP A 459 -21.89 0.51 7.40
C ASP A 459 -20.90 1.00 8.47
N LEU A 460 -19.70 1.42 8.06
CA LEU A 460 -18.57 1.64 8.97
C LEU A 460 -18.17 3.10 9.13
N ALA A 461 -18.69 3.99 8.28
CA ALA A 461 -18.44 5.42 8.31
C ALA A 461 -19.67 6.24 8.76
N GLU A 462 -20.67 5.63 9.40
CA GLU A 462 -21.93 6.26 9.83
C GLU A 462 -21.77 7.55 10.65
N LYS A 463 -20.63 7.72 11.34
CA LYS A 463 -20.34 8.92 12.14
C LYS A 463 -19.97 10.15 11.29
N TYR A 464 -19.74 9.98 9.97
CA TYR A 464 -19.35 11.03 9.06
C TYR A 464 -20.51 11.41 8.16
N ASN A 465 -20.53 12.67 7.71
CA ASN A 465 -21.58 13.19 6.85
C ASN A 465 -21.34 12.85 5.37
N THR A 466 -22.38 12.47 4.67
CA THR A 466 -22.43 12.56 3.21
C THR A 466 -22.47 14.02 2.77
N ILE A 467 -22.32 14.31 1.47
CA ILE A 467 -22.46 15.67 0.93
C ILE A 467 -23.86 16.22 1.24
N TYR A 468 -24.89 15.38 1.12
CA TYR A 468 -26.27 15.77 1.47
C TYR A 468 -26.40 16.20 2.92
N GLU A 469 -25.94 15.40 3.85
CA GLU A 469 -26.02 15.67 5.28
C GLU A 469 -25.20 16.92 5.65
N ALA A 470 -24.00 17.07 5.08
CA ALA A 470 -23.17 18.24 5.30
C ALA A 470 -23.84 19.53 4.81
N LEU A 471 -24.51 19.50 3.64
CA LEU A 471 -25.28 20.65 3.14
C LEU A 471 -26.51 20.95 3.99
N CYS A 472 -27.25 19.91 4.44
CA CYS A 472 -28.37 20.09 5.36
C CYS A 472 -27.92 20.73 6.68
N ASN A 473 -26.80 20.31 7.23
CA ASN A 473 -26.24 20.89 8.45
C ASN A 473 -25.83 22.36 8.26
N LYS A 474 -25.33 22.72 7.09
CA LYS A 474 -24.83 24.07 6.80
C LYS A 474 -25.91 25.05 6.38
N TYR A 475 -26.90 24.63 5.61
CA TYR A 475 -27.89 25.50 4.97
C TYR A 475 -29.32 25.29 5.47
N GLY A 476 -29.60 24.28 6.29
CA GLY A 476 -30.92 23.86 6.73
C GLY A 476 -31.53 22.80 5.78
N GLN A 477 -32.12 21.77 6.35
CA GLN A 477 -32.71 20.65 5.59
C GLN A 477 -33.82 21.13 4.63
N GLU A 478 -34.57 22.12 5.02
CA GLU A 478 -35.64 22.72 4.23
C GLU A 478 -35.15 23.45 2.95
N ASN A 479 -33.85 23.73 2.89
CA ASN A 479 -33.20 24.39 1.76
C ASN A 479 -32.46 23.45 0.84
N VAL A 480 -32.38 22.16 1.16
CA VAL A 480 -31.65 21.13 0.36
C VAL A 480 -32.62 20.08 -0.17
N ILE A 481 -32.84 20.10 -1.48
CA ILE A 481 -33.65 19.11 -2.20
C ILE A 481 -32.69 18.00 -2.68
N LEU A 482 -32.85 16.78 -2.20
CA LEU A 482 -32.12 15.63 -2.73
C LEU A 482 -32.92 14.95 -3.83
N ASN A 483 -32.37 14.93 -5.03
CA ASN A 483 -32.87 14.10 -6.13
C ASN A 483 -31.68 13.65 -6.99
N GLN A 484 -31.23 12.43 -6.78
CA GLN A 484 -29.99 11.96 -7.42
C GLN A 484 -30.11 11.83 -8.95
N GLY A 485 -31.30 11.52 -9.49
CA GLY A 485 -31.50 11.33 -10.92
C GLY A 485 -30.79 10.09 -11.51
N VAL A 486 -29.60 9.80 -11.05
CA VAL A 486 -28.81 8.59 -11.35
C VAL A 486 -28.29 8.01 -10.03
N THR A 487 -28.32 6.69 -9.88
CA THR A 487 -27.82 5.97 -8.71
C THR A 487 -27.07 4.70 -9.14
N TYR A 488 -26.11 4.27 -8.33
CA TYR A 488 -25.41 3.00 -8.59
C TYR A 488 -26.24 1.80 -8.18
N ASN A 489 -26.03 0.67 -8.88
CA ASN A 489 -26.58 -0.62 -8.51
C ASN A 489 -25.69 -1.25 -7.41
N GLU A 490 -26.14 -1.23 -6.17
CA GLU A 490 -25.39 -1.77 -5.03
C GLU A 490 -25.07 -3.27 -5.12
N LYS A 491 -25.84 -4.02 -5.91
CA LYS A 491 -25.66 -5.47 -6.12
C LYS A 491 -24.87 -5.79 -7.39
N GLY A 492 -24.55 -4.77 -8.17
CA GLY A 492 -23.85 -4.90 -9.44
C GLY A 492 -22.35 -4.63 -9.34
N GLN A 493 -21.74 -4.48 -10.50
CA GLN A 493 -20.35 -4.02 -10.60
C GLN A 493 -20.27 -2.53 -10.24
N TYR A 494 -19.07 -2.02 -9.92
CA TYR A 494 -18.91 -0.63 -9.49
C TYR A 494 -19.42 0.41 -10.53
N TRP A 495 -19.40 0.07 -11.82
CA TRP A 495 -19.87 0.93 -12.92
C TRP A 495 -21.35 0.78 -13.26
N GLU A 496 -22.04 -0.20 -12.69
CA GLU A 496 -23.44 -0.42 -13.01
C GLU A 496 -24.33 0.59 -12.29
N GLU A 497 -25.26 1.17 -13.04
CA GLU A 497 -26.24 2.13 -12.56
C GLU A 497 -27.64 1.54 -12.64
N ASN A 498 -28.53 1.99 -11.77
CA ASN A 498 -29.96 1.72 -11.85
C ASN A 498 -30.60 2.50 -13.00
N GLU A 499 -31.85 2.19 -13.34
CA GLU A 499 -32.63 2.94 -14.33
C GLU A 499 -32.66 4.44 -13.95
N PRO A 500 -32.19 5.36 -14.84
CA PRO A 500 -32.05 6.77 -14.51
C PRO A 500 -33.42 7.45 -14.36
N GLN A 501 -33.49 8.43 -13.47
CA GLN A 501 -34.69 9.21 -13.17
C GLN A 501 -34.43 10.70 -13.49
N ILE A 502 -33.83 10.99 -14.64
CA ILE A 502 -33.36 12.33 -15.04
C ILE A 502 -34.51 13.34 -15.05
N GLU A 503 -35.69 12.96 -15.57
CA GLU A 503 -36.85 13.85 -15.62
C GLU A 503 -37.30 14.34 -14.22
N LYS A 504 -37.18 13.48 -13.20
CA LYS A 504 -37.48 13.87 -11.82
C LYS A 504 -36.46 14.88 -11.27
N ALA A 505 -35.20 14.73 -11.61
CA ALA A 505 -34.15 15.68 -11.22
C ALA A 505 -34.36 17.04 -11.90
N VAL A 506 -34.73 17.04 -13.19
CA VAL A 506 -35.07 18.26 -13.93
C VAL A 506 -36.30 18.96 -13.32
N ALA A 507 -37.37 18.21 -12.97
CA ALA A 507 -38.53 18.76 -12.30
C ALA A 507 -38.19 19.36 -10.93
N ALA A 508 -37.27 18.74 -10.18
CA ALA A 508 -36.81 19.28 -8.90
C ALA A 508 -35.95 20.53 -9.08
N ALA A 509 -35.21 20.68 -10.17
CA ALA A 509 -34.38 21.84 -10.48
C ALA A 509 -35.21 23.12 -10.60
N ALA A 510 -36.46 23.04 -11.05
CA ALA A 510 -37.36 24.19 -11.12
C ALA A 510 -37.71 24.82 -9.74
N GLN A 511 -37.40 24.11 -8.65
CA GLN A 511 -37.63 24.57 -7.27
C GLN A 511 -36.38 25.08 -6.57
N ALA A 512 -35.22 25.06 -7.25
CA ALA A 512 -33.93 25.38 -6.68
C ALA A 512 -33.33 26.65 -7.31
N ASP A 513 -32.57 27.40 -6.51
CA ASP A 513 -31.78 28.57 -6.97
C ASP A 513 -30.41 28.10 -7.53
N VAL A 514 -29.92 26.98 -7.04
CA VAL A 514 -28.59 26.43 -7.38
C VAL A 514 -28.67 24.91 -7.49
N ILE A 515 -27.96 24.37 -8.47
CA ILE A 515 -27.83 22.94 -8.66
C ILE A 515 -26.39 22.52 -8.33
N ILE A 516 -26.23 21.52 -7.46
CA ILE A 516 -24.95 20.85 -7.20
C ILE A 516 -25.07 19.43 -7.77
N ALA A 517 -24.34 19.15 -8.84
CA ALA A 517 -24.30 17.83 -9.48
C ALA A 517 -23.04 17.07 -9.03
N CYS A 518 -23.21 16.10 -8.16
CA CYS A 518 -22.14 15.23 -7.66
C CYS A 518 -22.02 14.01 -8.59
N VAL A 519 -21.18 14.15 -9.60
CA VAL A 519 -20.93 13.13 -10.62
C VAL A 519 -19.52 12.55 -10.49
N GLY A 520 -19.34 11.31 -10.92
CA GLY A 520 -18.04 10.64 -10.83
C GLY A 520 -18.14 9.13 -10.91
N GLU A 521 -17.27 8.44 -10.21
CA GLU A 521 -17.20 6.99 -10.18
C GLU A 521 -17.55 6.46 -8.78
N ASN A 522 -18.03 5.22 -8.72
CA ASN A 522 -18.14 4.46 -7.48
C ASN A 522 -16.75 3.94 -7.08
N SER A 523 -16.60 3.44 -5.85
CA SER A 523 -15.34 2.90 -5.38
C SER A 523 -14.96 1.61 -6.09
N TYR A 524 -13.69 1.50 -6.44
CA TYR A 524 -13.05 0.31 -7.00
C TYR A 524 -11.56 0.28 -6.63
N CYS A 525 -10.93 -0.88 -6.81
CA CYS A 525 -9.50 -1.07 -6.63
C CYS A 525 -8.99 -2.22 -7.51
N GLU A 526 -7.74 -2.11 -7.97
CA GLU A 526 -6.99 -3.16 -8.69
C GLU A 526 -7.73 -3.74 -9.92
N THR A 527 -7.49 -5.03 -10.23
CA THR A 527 -8.07 -5.71 -11.40
C THR A 527 -9.59 -5.58 -11.53
N PRO A 528 -10.39 -5.66 -10.44
CA PRO A 528 -11.83 -5.38 -10.54
C PRO A 528 -12.18 -3.98 -11.06
N GLY A 529 -11.29 -3.01 -10.87
CA GLY A 529 -11.45 -1.63 -11.33
C GLY A 529 -10.91 -1.35 -12.74
N ASN A 530 -10.52 -2.36 -13.51
CA ASN A 530 -9.97 -2.16 -14.85
C ASN A 530 -10.93 -1.42 -15.78
N LEU A 531 -10.46 -0.30 -16.33
CA LEU A 531 -11.20 0.55 -17.27
C LEU A 531 -10.91 0.15 -18.72
N THR A 532 -11.88 0.37 -19.61
CA THR A 532 -11.72 0.25 -21.05
C THR A 532 -11.52 1.60 -21.72
N ASP A 533 -12.11 2.64 -21.15
CA ASP A 533 -12.01 4.04 -21.59
C ASP A 533 -12.08 4.98 -20.36
N LEU A 534 -12.07 6.29 -20.64
CA LEU A 534 -12.12 7.36 -19.61
C LEU A 534 -13.44 8.16 -19.64
N TRP A 535 -14.47 7.62 -20.26
CA TRP A 535 -15.76 8.29 -20.31
C TRP A 535 -16.53 8.10 -19.02
N MET A 536 -17.07 9.19 -18.50
CA MET A 536 -18.12 9.15 -17.49
C MET A 536 -19.37 8.45 -18.07
N SER A 537 -20.14 7.78 -17.25
CA SER A 537 -21.34 7.06 -17.70
C SER A 537 -22.26 7.94 -18.52
N GLU A 538 -22.95 7.34 -19.49
CA GLU A 538 -23.89 8.06 -20.35
C GLU A 538 -25.04 8.69 -19.55
N ASN A 539 -25.56 8.00 -18.54
CA ASN A 539 -26.64 8.51 -17.68
C ASN A 539 -26.21 9.77 -16.93
N GLN A 540 -25.01 9.79 -16.36
CA GLN A 540 -24.51 10.99 -15.66
C GLN A 540 -24.27 12.15 -16.63
N ARG A 541 -23.71 11.89 -17.82
CA ARG A 541 -23.56 12.91 -18.85
C ARG A 541 -24.91 13.49 -19.31
N ASN A 542 -25.92 12.62 -19.47
CA ASN A 542 -27.27 13.03 -19.85
C ASN A 542 -27.97 13.82 -18.73
N LEU A 543 -27.78 13.43 -17.45
CA LEU A 543 -28.23 14.20 -16.30
C LEU A 543 -27.69 15.63 -16.32
N VAL A 544 -26.37 15.79 -16.45
CA VAL A 544 -25.73 17.12 -16.48
C VAL A 544 -26.24 17.95 -17.66
N LYS A 545 -26.35 17.35 -18.87
CA LYS A 545 -26.88 18.04 -20.06
C LYS A 545 -28.33 18.51 -19.85
N ALA A 546 -29.18 17.65 -19.30
CA ALA A 546 -30.59 17.99 -19.06
C ALA A 546 -30.74 19.14 -18.04
N LEU A 547 -29.90 19.17 -17.01
CA LEU A 547 -29.91 20.22 -15.97
C LEU A 547 -29.26 21.53 -16.44
N ALA A 548 -28.38 21.51 -17.41
CA ALA A 548 -27.74 22.68 -17.99
C ALA A 548 -28.56 23.34 -19.12
N SER A 549 -29.62 22.67 -19.58
CA SER A 549 -30.51 23.22 -20.61
C SER A 549 -31.44 24.26 -19.98
N PRO A 550 -31.61 25.45 -20.60
CA PRO A 550 -32.45 26.52 -20.08
C PRO A 550 -33.94 26.15 -20.05
#